data_49ca66d5dc203498d4677e0f3639bae6
#
_entry.id   49ca66d5dc203498d4677e0f3639bae6
#
_cell.length_a   1.000
_cell.length_b   1.000
_cell.length_c   1.000
_cell.angle_alpha   90.00
_cell.angle_beta   90.00
_cell.angle_gamma   90.00
#
_symmetry.space_group_name_H-M   'P 1'
#
loop_
_entity.id
_entity.type
_entity.pdbx_description
1 polymer ?
#
loop_
_entity_poly.entity_id
_entity_poly.type
_entity_poly.pdbx_seq_one_letter_code
_entity_poly.pdbx_strand_id
1 'polypeptide(L)'
;MKEYDVIIVGGGITGAGFVRDLALHGVSCLWLDQGDFTSSTSQSSSKMLHGGIRYLENFDFELVKEALHEKNLWIKLLPHLAKEVPFVLPNFRESKYPLFMLKLGLLTYDFLSGFKNS
;
A
#
# COMPACT_ATOMS: atom_id res chain seq x y z
N MET A 1 -4.44 29.18 -25.95
CA MET A 1 -4.92 28.46 -24.75
C MET A 1 -4.11 27.20 -24.61
N LYS A 2 -3.78 26.77 -23.39
CA LYS A 2 -3.20 25.43 -23.19
C LYS A 2 -4.35 24.41 -23.24
N GLU A 3 -4.22 23.40 -24.05
CA GLU A 3 -5.17 22.30 -24.16
C GLU A 3 -4.63 21.12 -23.38
N TYR A 4 -5.50 20.39 -22.71
CA TYR A 4 -5.20 19.20 -21.96
C TYR A 4 -6.12 18.07 -22.38
N ASP A 5 -5.58 16.86 -22.49
CA ASP A 5 -6.36 15.68 -22.86
C ASP A 5 -7.24 15.19 -21.70
N VAL A 6 -6.74 15.33 -20.47
CA VAL A 6 -7.42 14.84 -19.25
C VAL A 6 -7.33 15.86 -18.12
N ILE A 7 -8.40 15.97 -17.35
CA ILE A 7 -8.43 16.73 -16.10
C ILE A 7 -8.58 15.74 -14.94
N ILE A 8 -7.66 15.79 -13.98
CA ILE A 8 -7.69 14.98 -12.76
C ILE A 8 -8.03 15.88 -11.59
N VAL A 9 -9.11 15.56 -10.88
CA VAL A 9 -9.56 16.30 -9.70
C VAL A 9 -9.28 15.45 -8.45
N GLY A 10 -8.47 15.99 -7.56
CA GLY A 10 -8.04 15.34 -6.32
C GLY A 10 -6.52 15.10 -6.28
N GLY A 11 -5.86 15.75 -5.34
CA GLY A 11 -4.40 15.75 -5.17
C GLY A 11 -3.88 14.69 -4.19
N GLY A 12 -4.65 13.63 -3.93
CA GLY A 12 -4.23 12.49 -3.10
C GLY A 12 -3.36 11.48 -3.85
N ILE A 13 -3.03 10.37 -3.18
CA ILE A 13 -2.17 9.31 -3.76
C ILE A 13 -2.75 8.71 -5.04
N THR A 14 -4.06 8.56 -5.13
CA THR A 14 -4.74 8.06 -6.32
C THR A 14 -4.57 9.01 -7.50
N GLY A 15 -4.81 10.32 -7.30
CA GLY A 15 -4.58 11.34 -8.34
C GLY A 15 -3.13 11.37 -8.80
N ALA A 16 -2.17 11.27 -7.87
CA ALA A 16 -0.75 11.20 -8.19
C ALA A 16 -0.41 9.97 -9.06
N GLY A 17 -1.02 8.82 -8.76
CA GLY A 17 -0.86 7.60 -9.55
C GLY A 17 -1.35 7.80 -11.00
N PHE A 18 -2.54 8.35 -11.17
CA PHE A 18 -3.08 8.66 -12.50
C PHE A 18 -2.22 9.65 -13.29
N VAL A 19 -1.81 10.76 -12.65
CA VAL A 19 -0.95 11.76 -13.31
C VAL A 19 0.35 11.12 -13.78
N ARG A 20 0.98 10.31 -12.93
CA ARG A 20 2.23 9.63 -13.28
C ARG A 20 2.04 8.68 -14.47
N ASP A 21 0.99 7.87 -14.43
CA ASP A 21 0.74 6.89 -15.48
C ASP A 21 0.43 7.55 -16.82
N LEU A 22 -0.46 8.53 -16.83
CA LEU A 22 -0.78 9.33 -18.02
C LEU A 22 0.44 10.03 -18.59
N ALA A 23 1.29 10.61 -17.74
CA ALA A 23 2.52 11.26 -18.20
C ALA A 23 3.50 10.28 -18.84
N LEU A 24 3.62 9.04 -18.32
CA LEU A 24 4.43 7.99 -18.94
C LEU A 24 3.91 7.56 -20.31
N HIS A 25 2.61 7.70 -20.55
CA HIS A 25 1.98 7.43 -21.85
C HIS A 25 1.90 8.67 -22.77
N GLY A 26 2.51 9.77 -22.39
CA GLY A 26 2.55 10.99 -23.20
C GLY A 26 1.22 11.76 -23.24
N VAL A 27 0.28 11.46 -22.35
CA VAL A 27 -1.02 12.14 -22.25
C VAL A 27 -0.86 13.42 -21.44
N SER A 28 -1.30 14.57 -21.99
CA SER A 28 -1.28 15.83 -21.27
C SER A 28 -2.42 15.92 -20.27
N CYS A 29 -2.10 16.20 -19.00
CA CYS A 29 -3.13 16.30 -17.97
C CYS A 29 -3.03 17.60 -17.16
N LEU A 30 -4.20 18.08 -16.74
CA LEU A 30 -4.35 19.14 -15.75
C LEU A 30 -4.74 18.52 -14.42
N TRP A 31 -3.90 18.70 -13.41
CA TRP A 31 -4.13 18.16 -12.07
C TRP A 31 -4.54 19.25 -11.10
N LEU A 32 -5.70 19.11 -10.50
CA LEU A 32 -6.35 20.11 -9.65
C LEU A 32 -6.71 19.53 -8.28
N ASP A 33 -6.55 20.33 -7.25
CA ASP A 33 -7.07 20.06 -5.91
C ASP A 33 -7.72 21.32 -5.34
N GLN A 34 -8.66 21.13 -4.40
CA GLN A 34 -9.32 22.26 -3.72
C GLN A 34 -8.43 22.94 -2.66
N GLY A 35 -7.36 22.28 -2.25
CA GLY A 35 -6.42 22.74 -1.25
C GLY A 35 -4.99 22.36 -1.62
N ASP A 36 -4.17 22.08 -0.62
CA ASP A 36 -2.81 21.57 -0.85
C ASP A 36 -2.84 20.08 -1.20
N PHE A 37 -1.91 19.64 -2.04
CA PHE A 37 -1.79 18.24 -2.41
C PHE A 37 -1.56 17.38 -1.18
N THR A 38 -2.20 16.21 -1.14
CA THR A 38 -2.18 15.23 -0.05
C THR A 38 -2.79 15.69 1.27
N SER A 39 -3.35 16.87 1.38
CA SER A 39 -3.85 17.47 2.62
C SER A 39 -5.03 16.74 3.30
N SER A 40 -5.69 15.82 2.60
CA SER A 40 -6.84 15.06 3.08
C SER A 40 -6.46 13.63 3.51
N THR A 41 -7.15 12.62 3.00
CA THR A 41 -7.00 11.19 3.38
C THR A 41 -5.56 10.68 3.28
N SER A 42 -4.82 11.08 2.25
CA SER A 42 -3.42 10.64 2.06
C SER A 42 -2.50 11.10 3.20
N GLN A 43 -2.70 12.32 3.72
CA GLN A 43 -1.96 12.83 4.87
C GLN A 43 -2.40 12.16 6.17
N SER A 44 -3.67 11.81 6.29
CA SER A 44 -4.28 11.22 7.49
C SER A 44 -4.19 9.70 7.54
N SER A 45 -3.44 9.07 6.64
CA SER A 45 -3.18 7.63 6.64
C SER A 45 -2.14 7.25 7.71
N SER A 46 -2.06 5.97 8.04
CA SER A 46 -1.01 5.43 8.94
C SER A 46 0.40 5.52 8.33
N LYS A 47 0.50 5.84 7.05
CA LYS A 47 1.75 5.88 6.24
C LYS A 47 2.51 4.55 6.25
N MET A 48 1.82 3.45 6.53
CA MET A 48 2.38 2.10 6.52
C MET A 48 2.05 1.41 5.20
N LEU A 49 3.09 0.93 4.53
CA LEU A 49 2.97 -0.01 3.42
C LEU A 49 2.93 -1.43 4.00
N HIS A 50 1.80 -2.11 3.88
CA HIS A 50 1.63 -3.45 4.43
C HIS A 50 1.03 -4.41 3.40
N GLY A 51 1.36 -5.69 3.50
CA GLY A 51 0.83 -6.74 2.63
C GLY A 51 -0.53 -7.29 3.05
N GLY A 52 -1.29 -6.55 3.88
CA GLY A 52 -2.66 -6.90 4.19
C GLY A 52 -2.84 -8.22 4.96
N ILE A 53 -2.01 -8.50 5.96
CA ILE A 53 -2.08 -9.73 6.78
C ILE A 53 -3.50 -10.02 7.32
N ARG A 54 -4.33 -8.98 7.54
CA ARG A 54 -5.72 -9.13 7.99
C ARG A 54 -6.63 -9.83 6.96
N TYR A 55 -6.28 -9.79 5.68
CA TYR A 55 -7.04 -10.46 4.64
C TYR A 55 -6.89 -11.99 4.69
N LEU A 56 -5.85 -12.49 5.38
CA LEU A 56 -5.72 -13.93 5.64
C LEU A 56 -6.86 -14.47 6.51
N GLU A 57 -7.49 -13.65 7.35
CA GLU A 57 -8.67 -14.04 8.13
C GLU A 57 -9.86 -14.41 7.23
N ASN A 58 -9.92 -13.81 6.04
CA ASN A 58 -10.96 -14.05 5.05
C ASN A 58 -10.53 -15.04 3.95
N PHE A 59 -9.34 -15.65 4.08
CA PHE A 59 -8.74 -16.54 3.07
C PHE A 59 -8.54 -15.89 1.70
N ASP A 60 -8.40 -14.57 1.66
CA ASP A 60 -8.18 -13.80 0.43
C ASP A 60 -6.67 -13.74 0.09
N PHE A 61 -6.14 -14.89 -0.33
CA PHE A 61 -4.72 -15.07 -0.62
C PHE A 61 -4.27 -14.27 -1.85
N GLU A 62 -5.16 -14.06 -2.81
CA GLU A 62 -4.84 -13.30 -4.02
C GLU A 62 -4.60 -11.83 -3.69
N LEU A 63 -5.48 -11.23 -2.90
CA LEU A 63 -5.33 -9.86 -2.43
C LEU A 63 -4.07 -9.67 -1.57
N VAL A 64 -3.73 -10.66 -0.72
CA VAL A 64 -2.49 -10.62 0.07
C VAL A 64 -1.27 -10.65 -0.84
N LYS A 65 -1.26 -11.50 -1.87
CA LYS A 65 -0.16 -11.61 -2.83
C LYS A 65 0.03 -10.32 -3.63
N GLU A 66 -1.07 -9.72 -4.08
CA GLU A 66 -1.06 -8.43 -4.78
C GLU A 66 -0.51 -7.32 -3.89
N ALA A 67 -1.04 -7.19 -2.67
CA ALA A 67 -0.58 -6.18 -1.71
C ALA A 67 0.90 -6.34 -1.33
N LEU A 68 1.41 -7.57 -1.22
CA LEU A 68 2.83 -7.86 -1.00
C LEU A 68 3.68 -7.47 -2.21
N HIS A 69 3.20 -7.74 -3.42
CA HIS A 69 3.88 -7.34 -4.65
C HIS A 69 4.02 -5.82 -4.72
N GLU A 70 2.92 -5.10 -4.51
CA GLU A 70 2.89 -3.64 -4.49
C GLU A 70 3.80 -3.05 -3.39
N LYS A 71 3.74 -3.59 -2.17
CA LYS A 71 4.65 -3.18 -1.08
C LYS A 71 6.12 -3.28 -1.52
N ASN A 72 6.51 -4.41 -2.09
CA ASN A 72 7.88 -4.64 -2.53
C ASN A 72 8.28 -3.73 -3.70
N LEU A 73 7.34 -3.41 -4.58
CA LEU A 73 7.57 -2.45 -5.65
C LEU A 73 7.84 -1.04 -5.10
N TRP A 74 7.04 -0.59 -4.14
CA TRP A 74 7.23 0.70 -3.49
C TRP A 74 8.57 0.82 -2.77
N ILE A 75 9.02 -0.22 -2.05
CA ILE A 75 10.34 -0.25 -1.40
C ILE A 75 11.46 -0.10 -2.42
N LYS A 76 11.33 -0.75 -3.58
CA LYS A 76 12.32 -0.63 -4.66
C LYS A 76 12.32 0.73 -5.34
N LEU A 77 11.15 1.30 -5.57
CA LEU A 77 11.01 2.59 -6.25
C LEU A 77 11.41 3.77 -5.36
N LEU A 78 11.16 3.67 -4.07
CA LEU A 78 11.36 4.75 -3.11
C LEU A 78 12.18 4.32 -1.88
N PRO A 79 13.41 3.78 -2.05
CA PRO A 79 14.20 3.26 -0.94
C PRO A 79 14.60 4.33 0.09
N HIS A 80 14.54 5.59 -0.30
CA HIS A 80 14.81 6.73 0.59
C HIS A 80 13.61 7.13 1.46
N LEU A 81 12.38 6.72 1.08
CA LEU A 81 11.14 7.02 1.81
C LEU A 81 10.55 5.80 2.52
N ALA A 82 10.67 4.61 1.92
CA ALA A 82 10.12 3.37 2.45
C ALA A 82 11.21 2.56 3.16
N LYS A 83 11.00 2.30 4.46
CA LYS A 83 11.90 1.48 5.27
C LYS A 83 11.12 0.38 5.96
N GLU A 84 11.71 -0.80 6.05
CA GLU A 84 11.15 -1.88 6.84
C GLU A 84 11.24 -1.56 8.33
N VAL A 85 10.13 -1.81 9.03
CA VAL A 85 10.02 -1.58 10.48
C VAL A 85 9.56 -2.89 11.12
N PRO A 86 10.27 -3.39 12.14
CA PRO A 86 9.85 -4.59 12.86
C PRO A 86 8.57 -4.31 13.65
N PHE A 87 7.61 -5.23 13.54
CA PHE A 87 6.34 -5.18 14.24
C PHE A 87 6.29 -6.21 15.36
N VAL A 88 5.90 -5.75 16.54
CA VAL A 88 5.61 -6.64 17.67
C VAL A 88 4.10 -6.86 17.73
N LEU A 89 3.68 -8.11 17.60
CA LEU A 89 2.28 -8.52 17.75
C LEU A 89 2.11 -9.12 19.15
N PRO A 90 1.55 -8.35 20.11
CA PRO A 90 1.27 -8.90 21.44
C PRO A 90 0.14 -9.92 21.34
N ASN A 91 0.32 -11.08 21.95
CA ASN A 91 -0.71 -12.09 22.08
C ASN A 91 -0.98 -12.36 23.55
N PHE A 92 -2.18 -12.08 24.00
CA PHE A 92 -2.65 -12.27 25.35
C PHE A 92 -3.51 -13.54 25.45
N ARG A 93 -3.73 -14.05 26.66
CA ARG A 93 -4.59 -15.23 26.90
C ARG A 93 -6.02 -15.06 26.38
N GLU A 94 -6.50 -13.82 26.35
CA GLU A 94 -7.85 -13.44 25.91
C GLU A 94 -7.90 -13.01 24.44
N SER A 95 -6.77 -13.13 23.70
CA SER A 95 -6.74 -12.77 22.29
C SER A 95 -7.65 -13.66 21.47
N LYS A 96 -8.30 -13.08 20.44
CA LYS A 96 -9.22 -13.78 19.53
C LYS A 96 -8.60 -15.04 18.91
N TYR A 97 -7.28 -15.02 18.68
CA TYR A 97 -6.55 -16.13 18.07
C TYR A 97 -5.46 -16.64 19.00
N PRO A 98 -5.35 -17.96 19.20
CA PRO A 98 -4.25 -18.55 19.93
C PRO A 98 -2.91 -18.35 19.20
N LEU A 99 -1.81 -18.34 19.95
CA LEU A 99 -0.47 -18.10 19.40
C LEU A 99 -0.10 -19.03 18.23
N PHE A 100 -0.53 -20.29 18.29
CA PHE A 100 -0.32 -21.25 17.21
C PHE A 100 -0.96 -20.78 15.89
N MET A 101 -2.18 -20.28 15.95
CA MET A 101 -2.91 -19.80 14.77
C MET A 101 -2.27 -18.53 14.18
N LEU A 102 -1.79 -17.63 15.04
CA LEU A 102 -1.01 -16.46 14.61
C LEU A 102 0.29 -16.86 13.92
N LYS A 103 1.02 -17.83 14.49
CA LYS A 103 2.25 -18.36 13.87
C LYS A 103 1.98 -18.98 12.50
N LEU A 104 0.89 -19.76 12.37
CA LEU A 104 0.50 -20.34 11.09
C LEU A 104 0.15 -19.27 10.05
N GLY A 105 -0.60 -18.24 10.46
CA GLY A 105 -0.93 -17.10 9.60
C GLY A 105 0.32 -16.33 9.14
N LEU A 106 1.27 -16.10 10.04
CA LEU A 106 2.55 -15.45 9.70
C LEU A 106 3.39 -16.30 8.74
N LEU A 107 3.47 -17.63 8.96
CA LEU A 107 4.16 -18.53 8.04
C LEU A 107 3.52 -18.53 6.64
N THR A 108 2.20 -18.53 6.57
CA THR A 108 1.47 -18.42 5.30
C THR A 108 1.76 -17.09 4.61
N TYR A 109 1.81 -16.01 5.36
CA TYR A 109 2.15 -14.69 4.86
C TYR A 109 3.58 -14.62 4.32
N ASP A 110 4.56 -15.20 5.04
CA ASP A 110 5.95 -15.26 4.60
C ASP A 110 6.11 -16.12 3.36
N PHE A 111 5.38 -17.24 3.28
CA PHE A 111 5.35 -18.08 2.08
C PHE A 111 4.80 -17.31 0.86
N LEU A 112 3.70 -16.58 1.02
CA LEU A 112 3.13 -15.76 -0.05
C LEU A 112 4.04 -14.59 -0.46
N SER A 113 4.86 -14.08 0.45
CA SER A 113 5.87 -13.03 0.16
C SER A 113 7.13 -13.58 -0.52
N GLY A 114 7.26 -14.91 -0.64
CA GLY A 114 8.48 -15.55 -1.11
C GLY A 114 9.65 -15.40 -0.13
N PHE A 115 9.38 -15.34 1.17
CA PHE A 115 10.35 -15.15 2.25
C PHE A 115 11.21 -13.87 2.13
N LYS A 116 10.67 -12.83 1.50
CA LYS A 116 11.35 -11.55 1.34
C LYS A 116 11.11 -10.55 2.47
N ASN A 117 10.39 -10.97 3.51
CA ASN A 117 10.07 -10.12 4.68
C ASN A 117 10.88 -10.49 5.93
N SER A 118 11.93 -11.29 5.79
CA SER A 118 12.83 -11.69 6.88
C SER A 118 14.11 -10.86 6.89
#